data_96a653b6ead4585d01c89e8c2961294b
#
_entry.id   96a653b6ead4585d01c89e8c2961294b
#
_cell.length_a   1.000
_cell.length_b   1.000
_cell.length_c   1.000
_cell.angle_alpha   90.00
_cell.angle_beta   90.00
_cell.angle_gamma   90.00
#
_symmetry.space_group_name_H-M   'P 1'
#
loop_
_entity.id
_entity.type
_entity.pdbx_description
1 polymer ?
#
loop_
_entity_poly.entity_id
_entity_poly.type
_entity_poly.pdbx_seq_one_letter_code
_entity_poly.pdbx_strand_id
1 'polypeptide(L)'
;MTRPPNRQQQERTVPDMPPPEPRATAGGDPRDHAALDVVAYYHQPVKAPLLRGAMLPAAAAATAAGSTAHVERHWLHGPHLRLRLRGTDAAAVVDTAEAAARTLRAWVRAHPSQGDLTEAELLERAAEAGRAELLPPPYGPVVPDNTVRIEPVDRTSVRGLLGADGTALREDLLHTGLDALRSGAGFLGGHGDTDRARLRLAVSALAAHACAHPGGLAGGHWSYVSHLEDFLLHDDPDGRLRAAFERHAERAGDTVTALVGRIRDGGAEDWERDWAAFSRRAWQLTGDRHAAGADLHGHPLVYRERAAATGDAAAYERWNQDIRTRYSEFHRLLRRADPEGGMWSRPDYLVGRACTNALYRLLTVCDVRPLERYLAAHLVVRAVPALTGCDWRTELGAVIDAVEART
;
A
#
# COMPACT_ATOMS: atom_id res chain seq x y z
N MET A 1 25.45 58.87 19.59
CA MET A 1 25.23 57.62 18.82
C MET A 1 24.98 56.50 19.80
N THR A 2 23.75 56.28 20.14
CA THR A 2 23.28 55.32 21.16
C THR A 2 22.76 54.06 20.45
N ARG A 3 23.33 52.91 20.82
CA ARG A 3 22.98 51.56 20.33
C ARG A 3 21.65 51.11 20.97
N PRO A 4 20.70 50.55 20.25
CA PRO A 4 19.44 50.07 20.81
C PRO A 4 19.65 48.70 21.54
N PRO A 5 18.82 48.37 22.54
CA PRO A 5 19.00 47.19 23.38
C PRO A 5 18.56 45.89 22.71
N ASN A 6 19.33 44.87 23.03
CA ASN A 6 19.20 43.48 22.65
C ASN A 6 17.88 42.90 23.22
N ARG A 7 16.95 42.45 22.33
CA ARG A 7 15.79 41.65 22.73
C ARG A 7 16.23 40.21 22.98
N GLN A 8 16.33 39.86 24.24
CA GLN A 8 16.43 38.47 24.68
C GLN A 8 15.17 37.71 24.22
N GLN A 9 15.36 36.73 23.34
CA GLN A 9 14.38 35.70 23.07
C GLN A 9 14.20 34.86 24.34
N GLN A 10 13.02 34.94 24.94
CA GLN A 10 12.60 34.00 25.98
C GLN A 10 12.36 32.65 25.30
N GLU A 11 13.27 31.71 25.54
CA GLU A 11 13.06 30.29 25.31
C GLU A 11 11.88 29.85 26.19
N ARG A 12 10.75 29.56 25.54
CA ARG A 12 9.64 28.80 26.14
C ARG A 12 10.11 27.37 26.28
N THR A 13 10.54 26.99 27.46
CA THR A 13 10.69 25.59 27.85
C THR A 13 9.34 24.89 27.77
N VAL A 14 9.23 23.96 26.83
CA VAL A 14 8.12 22.99 26.78
C VAL A 14 8.26 22.11 28.02
N PRO A 15 7.19 21.91 28.83
CA PRO A 15 7.29 21.04 29.98
C PRO A 15 7.61 19.60 29.52
N ASP A 16 8.61 19.02 30.18
CA ASP A 16 9.04 17.64 30.02
C ASP A 16 7.86 16.72 30.45
N MET A 17 7.09 16.23 29.46
CA MET A 17 6.11 15.20 29.74
C MET A 17 6.85 13.88 29.89
N PRO A 18 6.67 13.15 31.01
CA PRO A 18 7.26 11.82 31.15
C PRO A 18 6.77 10.93 30.01
N PRO A 19 7.63 10.02 29.49
CA PRO A 19 7.20 9.06 28.50
C PRO A 19 6.00 8.25 29.03
N PRO A 20 4.98 7.97 28.18
CA PRO A 20 3.84 7.17 28.60
C PRO A 20 4.36 5.81 29.08
N GLU A 21 4.00 5.42 30.29
CA GLU A 21 4.29 4.09 30.81
C GLU A 21 3.79 3.02 29.84
N PRO A 22 4.58 1.98 29.56
CA PRO A 22 4.12 0.88 28.74
C PRO A 22 2.91 0.23 29.43
N ARG A 23 1.71 0.42 28.87
CA ARG A 23 0.53 -0.31 29.33
C ARG A 23 0.81 -1.79 29.22
N ALA A 24 0.90 -2.47 30.34
CA ALA A 24 0.99 -3.91 30.40
C ALA A 24 -0.20 -4.51 29.65
N THR A 25 0.09 -5.21 28.55
CA THR A 25 -0.87 -6.03 27.82
C THR A 25 -1.13 -7.29 28.64
N ALA A 26 -1.94 -7.16 29.69
CA ALA A 26 -2.51 -8.30 30.38
C ALA A 26 -3.82 -8.69 29.65
N GLY A 27 -3.78 -9.82 28.98
CA GLY A 27 -4.90 -10.44 28.29
C GLY A 27 -4.60 -10.54 26.79
N GLY A 28 -4.41 -11.77 26.29
CA GLY A 28 -4.32 -12.03 24.84
C GLY A 28 -5.55 -11.44 24.15
N ASP A 29 -5.36 -10.66 23.08
CA ASP A 29 -6.47 -10.14 22.27
C ASP A 29 -7.33 -11.34 21.85
N PRO A 30 -8.66 -11.35 22.11
CA PRO A 30 -9.56 -12.41 21.62
C PRO A 30 -9.46 -12.65 20.11
N ARG A 31 -8.75 -11.76 19.40
CA ARG A 31 -8.43 -11.84 17.98
C ARG A 31 -7.08 -12.51 17.69
N ASP A 32 -6.30 -12.95 18.69
CA ASP A 32 -5.09 -13.74 18.49
C ASP A 32 -5.46 -15.18 18.13
N HIS A 33 -6.05 -15.31 16.95
CA HIS A 33 -6.24 -16.60 16.29
C HIS A 33 -4.89 -17.25 15.99
N ALA A 34 -4.84 -18.57 16.05
CA ALA A 34 -3.69 -19.30 15.54
C ALA A 34 -3.42 -18.85 14.09
N ALA A 35 -2.17 -18.55 13.79
CA ALA A 35 -1.79 -18.08 12.47
C ALA A 35 -0.43 -18.65 12.04
N LEU A 36 -0.34 -19.06 10.77
CA LEU A 36 0.87 -19.55 10.13
C LEU A 36 1.01 -18.93 8.74
N ASP A 37 2.26 -18.68 8.34
CA ASP A 37 2.61 -18.31 6.98
C ASP A 37 3.18 -19.52 6.24
N VAL A 38 2.63 -19.82 5.05
CA VAL A 38 3.25 -20.76 4.10
C VAL A 38 3.98 -19.93 3.05
N VAL A 39 5.31 -19.94 3.11
CA VAL A 39 6.18 -19.07 2.32
C VAL A 39 6.82 -19.84 1.20
N ALA A 40 6.68 -19.36 -0.05
CA ALA A 40 7.41 -19.86 -1.20
C ALA A 40 8.45 -18.83 -1.65
N TYR A 41 9.72 -19.08 -1.30
CA TYR A 41 10.86 -18.32 -1.80
C TYR A 41 11.08 -18.71 -3.26
N TYR A 42 10.75 -17.77 -4.14
CA TYR A 42 10.74 -17.95 -5.57
C TYR A 42 11.34 -16.68 -6.20
N HIS A 43 12.64 -16.74 -6.53
CA HIS A 43 13.41 -15.53 -6.83
C HIS A 43 13.15 -14.95 -8.21
N GLN A 44 12.51 -15.71 -9.10
CA GLN A 44 12.10 -15.18 -10.41
C GLN A 44 11.27 -13.90 -10.25
N PRO A 45 11.54 -12.83 -11.04
CA PRO A 45 10.87 -11.54 -10.87
C PRO A 45 9.35 -11.60 -11.03
N VAL A 46 8.87 -12.35 -12.04
CA VAL A 46 7.44 -12.54 -12.30
C VAL A 46 6.94 -13.73 -11.49
N LYS A 47 6.01 -13.46 -10.57
CA LYS A 47 5.42 -14.46 -9.67
C LYS A 47 4.00 -14.87 -10.05
N ALA A 48 3.44 -14.23 -11.09
CA ALA A 48 2.07 -14.50 -11.54
C ALA A 48 1.80 -15.98 -11.85
N PRO A 49 2.72 -16.77 -12.45
CA PRO A 49 2.51 -18.22 -12.62
C PRO A 49 2.38 -18.98 -11.29
N LEU A 50 3.23 -18.70 -10.29
CA LEU A 50 3.13 -19.27 -8.95
C LEU A 50 1.84 -18.84 -8.25
N LEU A 51 1.46 -17.58 -8.40
CA LEU A 51 0.23 -17.05 -7.83
C LEU A 51 -0.99 -17.82 -8.37
N ARG A 52 -1.11 -17.96 -9.70
CA ARG A 52 -2.23 -18.65 -10.34
C ARG A 52 -2.21 -20.16 -10.12
N GLY A 53 -1.03 -20.75 -10.27
CA GLY A 53 -0.88 -22.21 -10.30
C GLY A 53 -0.90 -22.88 -8.93
N ALA A 54 -0.57 -22.16 -7.86
CA ALA A 54 -0.45 -22.77 -6.54
C ALA A 54 -0.99 -21.89 -5.39
N MET A 55 -0.63 -20.62 -5.30
CA MET A 55 -1.01 -19.80 -4.15
C MET A 55 -2.53 -19.59 -4.04
N LEU A 56 -3.20 -19.17 -5.10
CA LEU A 56 -4.65 -18.96 -5.11
C LEU A 56 -5.44 -20.25 -4.96
N PRO A 57 -5.08 -21.38 -5.60
CA PRO A 57 -5.69 -22.68 -5.31
C PRO A 57 -5.54 -23.10 -3.85
N ALA A 58 -4.34 -22.92 -3.25
CA ALA A 58 -4.11 -23.22 -1.83
C ALA A 58 -4.93 -22.30 -0.91
N ALA A 59 -5.03 -21.01 -1.22
CA ALA A 59 -5.87 -20.06 -0.48
C ALA A 59 -7.35 -20.45 -0.54
N ALA A 60 -7.84 -20.85 -1.71
CA ALA A 60 -9.22 -21.30 -1.90
C ALA A 60 -9.53 -22.58 -1.10
N ALA A 61 -8.62 -23.56 -1.13
CA ALA A 61 -8.74 -24.77 -0.33
C ALA A 61 -8.75 -24.49 1.17
N ALA A 62 -7.87 -23.58 1.64
CA ALA A 62 -7.82 -23.14 3.02
C ALA A 62 -9.13 -22.46 3.46
N THR A 63 -9.68 -21.59 2.62
CA THR A 63 -10.96 -20.93 2.90
C THR A 63 -12.11 -21.92 2.95
N ALA A 64 -12.14 -22.91 2.05
CA ALA A 64 -13.13 -23.98 2.07
C ALA A 64 -13.01 -24.87 3.32
N ALA A 65 -11.82 -25.00 3.90
CA ALA A 65 -11.56 -25.70 5.17
C ALA A 65 -11.86 -24.83 6.43
N GLY A 66 -12.40 -23.61 6.26
CA GLY A 66 -12.79 -22.73 7.36
C GLY A 66 -11.67 -21.80 7.88
N SER A 67 -10.49 -21.77 7.24
CA SER A 67 -9.42 -20.83 7.58
C SER A 67 -9.63 -19.49 6.86
N THR A 68 -9.30 -18.39 7.52
CA THR A 68 -9.12 -17.10 6.84
C THR A 68 -7.77 -17.08 6.17
N ALA A 69 -7.73 -16.79 4.87
CA ALA A 69 -6.51 -16.82 4.09
C ALA A 69 -6.28 -15.49 3.36
N HIS A 70 -5.02 -15.09 3.17
CA HIS A 70 -4.65 -14.03 2.22
C HIS A 70 -3.24 -14.23 1.69
N VAL A 71 -2.95 -13.62 0.54
CA VAL A 71 -1.65 -13.73 -0.12
C VAL A 71 -0.94 -12.39 -0.07
N GLU A 72 0.37 -12.43 0.25
CA GLU A 72 1.25 -11.27 0.21
C GLU A 72 2.51 -11.56 -0.60
N ARG A 73 3.09 -10.51 -1.16
CA ARG A 73 4.42 -10.54 -1.75
C ARG A 73 5.39 -9.75 -0.88
N HIS A 74 6.57 -10.32 -0.65
CA HIS A 74 7.61 -9.65 0.11
C HIS A 74 9.00 -9.96 -0.44
N TRP A 75 9.99 -9.22 0.00
CA TRP A 75 11.39 -9.27 -0.46
C TRP A 75 12.38 -9.62 0.66
N LEU A 76 11.98 -9.48 1.92
CA LEU A 76 12.85 -9.73 3.07
C LEU A 76 13.26 -11.20 3.10
N HIS A 77 14.56 -11.46 3.29
CA HIS A 77 15.19 -12.79 3.21
C HIS A 77 15.11 -13.44 1.82
N GLY A 78 14.88 -12.68 0.77
CA GLY A 78 14.72 -13.12 -0.60
C GLY A 78 13.30 -12.95 -1.13
N PRO A 79 13.14 -12.74 -2.45
CA PRO A 79 11.82 -12.50 -3.06
C PRO A 79 10.89 -13.70 -2.90
N HIS A 80 9.70 -13.51 -2.30
CA HIS A 80 8.75 -14.58 -2.05
C HIS A 80 7.28 -14.16 -2.16
N LEU A 81 6.40 -15.15 -2.31
CA LEU A 81 4.99 -15.05 -1.96
C LEU A 81 4.74 -15.82 -0.67
N ARG A 82 3.87 -15.30 0.18
CA ARG A 82 3.40 -15.99 1.38
C ARG A 82 1.88 -16.07 1.41
N LEU A 83 1.38 -17.21 1.80
CA LEU A 83 -0.01 -17.47 2.12
C LEU A 83 -0.14 -17.45 3.63
N ARG A 84 -0.79 -16.41 4.17
CA ARG A 84 -1.12 -16.34 5.58
C ARG A 84 -2.44 -17.02 5.85
N LEU A 85 -2.43 -17.90 6.83
CA LEU A 85 -3.58 -18.67 7.29
C LEU A 85 -3.89 -18.29 8.75
N ARG A 86 -5.18 -18.09 9.05
CA ARG A 86 -5.66 -17.78 10.40
C ARG A 86 -6.92 -18.61 10.69
N GLY A 87 -7.09 -19.01 11.94
CA GLY A 87 -8.28 -19.72 12.40
C GLY A 87 -8.37 -19.77 13.92
N THR A 88 -9.54 -20.11 14.43
CA THR A 88 -9.77 -20.27 15.87
C THR A 88 -9.23 -21.61 16.42
N ASP A 89 -9.11 -22.62 15.56
CA ASP A 89 -8.54 -23.92 15.87
C ASP A 89 -7.10 -24.02 15.36
N ALA A 90 -6.15 -24.11 16.30
CA ALA A 90 -4.73 -24.16 15.99
C ALA A 90 -4.34 -25.45 15.23
N ALA A 91 -4.97 -26.58 15.55
CA ALA A 91 -4.69 -27.85 14.87
C ALA A 91 -5.18 -27.79 13.41
N ALA A 92 -6.38 -27.27 13.17
CA ALA A 92 -6.91 -27.08 11.82
C ALA A 92 -6.05 -26.12 10.99
N VAL A 93 -5.49 -25.06 11.60
CA VAL A 93 -4.56 -24.13 10.92
C VAL A 93 -3.27 -24.84 10.53
N VAL A 94 -2.70 -25.68 11.38
CA VAL A 94 -1.51 -26.50 11.09
C VAL A 94 -1.78 -27.45 9.93
N ASP A 95 -2.86 -28.24 10.00
CA ASP A 95 -3.22 -29.19 8.94
C ASP A 95 -3.41 -28.49 7.58
N THR A 96 -4.05 -27.33 7.60
CA THR A 96 -4.28 -26.50 6.41
C THR A 96 -2.95 -25.94 5.86
N ALA A 97 -2.06 -25.48 6.74
CA ALA A 97 -0.74 -24.99 6.34
C ALA A 97 0.11 -26.11 5.72
N GLU A 98 0.09 -27.31 6.27
CA GLU A 98 0.78 -28.47 5.70
C GLU A 98 0.21 -28.86 4.31
N ALA A 99 -1.10 -28.85 4.15
CA ALA A 99 -1.74 -29.14 2.87
C ALA A 99 -1.34 -28.07 1.82
N ALA A 100 -1.38 -26.79 2.18
CA ALA A 100 -0.93 -25.70 1.33
C ALA A 100 0.56 -25.85 0.98
N ALA A 101 1.42 -26.15 1.95
CA ALA A 101 2.84 -26.34 1.71
C ALA A 101 3.13 -27.54 0.78
N ARG A 102 2.38 -28.63 0.88
CA ARG A 102 2.47 -29.74 -0.08
C ARG A 102 2.14 -29.30 -1.51
N THR A 103 1.05 -28.55 -1.69
CA THR A 103 0.65 -27.99 -2.98
C THR A 103 1.73 -27.09 -3.57
N LEU A 104 2.26 -26.16 -2.78
CA LEU A 104 3.30 -25.23 -3.22
C LEU A 104 4.62 -25.96 -3.55
N ARG A 105 5.05 -26.92 -2.73
CA ARG A 105 6.25 -27.73 -3.01
C ARG A 105 6.11 -28.55 -4.28
N ALA A 106 4.94 -29.13 -4.54
CA ALA A 106 4.70 -29.88 -5.75
C ALA A 106 4.79 -28.98 -7.00
N TRP A 107 4.16 -27.80 -6.93
CA TRP A 107 4.19 -26.82 -8.03
C TRP A 107 5.59 -26.29 -8.28
N VAL A 108 6.33 -25.85 -7.25
CA VAL A 108 7.69 -25.30 -7.37
C VAL A 108 8.64 -26.35 -7.95
N ARG A 109 8.52 -27.64 -7.56
CA ARG A 109 9.32 -28.72 -8.17
C ARG A 109 9.04 -28.89 -9.66
N ALA A 110 7.79 -28.73 -10.09
CA ALA A 110 7.41 -28.84 -11.49
C ALA A 110 7.75 -27.57 -12.31
N HIS A 111 7.87 -26.41 -11.65
CA HIS A 111 8.10 -25.12 -12.27
C HIS A 111 9.15 -24.35 -11.44
N PRO A 112 10.40 -24.82 -11.40
CA PRO A 112 11.42 -24.18 -10.60
C PRO A 112 11.71 -22.76 -11.10
N SER A 113 11.88 -21.84 -10.16
CA SER A 113 12.41 -20.51 -10.44
C SER A 113 13.81 -20.64 -11.06
N GLN A 114 14.07 -19.82 -12.04
CA GLN A 114 15.37 -19.66 -12.68
C GLN A 114 15.89 -18.25 -12.41
N GLY A 115 15.88 -17.83 -11.14
CA GLY A 115 16.47 -16.56 -10.72
C GLY A 115 17.97 -16.56 -10.99
N ASP A 116 18.44 -15.51 -11.64
CA ASP A 116 19.85 -15.33 -12.07
C ASP A 116 20.63 -14.39 -11.16
N LEU A 117 19.97 -13.84 -10.12
CA LEU A 117 20.59 -12.90 -9.19
C LEU A 117 21.42 -13.61 -8.14
N THR A 118 22.61 -13.08 -7.92
CA THR A 118 23.47 -13.47 -6.80
C THR A 118 22.88 -13.02 -5.45
N GLU A 119 23.34 -13.63 -4.37
CA GLU A 119 22.95 -13.21 -3.02
C GLU A 119 23.27 -11.74 -2.75
N ALA A 120 24.42 -11.25 -3.23
CA ALA A 120 24.82 -9.85 -3.07
C ALA A 120 23.84 -8.90 -3.76
N GLU A 121 23.42 -9.20 -5.00
CA GLU A 121 22.43 -8.40 -5.74
C GLU A 121 21.03 -8.45 -5.09
N LEU A 122 20.66 -9.60 -4.52
CA LEU A 122 19.41 -9.73 -3.76
C LEU A 122 19.42 -8.88 -2.49
N LEU A 123 20.55 -8.83 -1.76
CA LEU A 123 20.72 -8.01 -0.57
C LEU A 123 20.75 -6.51 -0.91
N GLU A 124 21.36 -6.12 -2.03
CA GLU A 124 21.34 -4.73 -2.52
C GLU A 124 19.91 -4.27 -2.82
N ARG A 125 19.15 -5.07 -3.57
CA ARG A 125 17.72 -4.79 -3.85
C ARG A 125 16.87 -4.79 -2.57
N ALA A 126 17.17 -5.67 -1.63
CA ALA A 126 16.51 -5.68 -0.33
C ALA A 126 16.81 -4.38 0.46
N ALA A 127 18.05 -3.87 0.40
CA ALA A 127 18.41 -2.61 1.03
C ALA A 127 17.70 -1.40 0.38
N GLU A 128 17.55 -1.39 -0.93
CA GLU A 128 16.75 -0.36 -1.64
C GLU A 128 15.28 -0.41 -1.21
N ALA A 129 14.68 -1.60 -1.20
CA ALA A 129 13.31 -1.81 -0.77
C ALA A 129 13.12 -1.45 0.71
N GLY A 130 14.08 -1.80 1.57
CA GLY A 130 14.08 -1.47 2.99
C GLY A 130 14.07 0.05 3.23
N ARG A 131 14.89 0.81 2.51
CA ARG A 131 14.86 2.28 2.56
C ARG A 131 13.50 2.84 2.11
N ALA A 132 12.96 2.33 1.00
CA ALA A 132 11.68 2.77 0.46
C ALA A 132 10.48 2.44 1.37
N GLU A 133 10.52 1.29 2.07
CA GLU A 133 9.46 0.83 2.98
C GLU A 133 9.74 1.18 4.45
N LEU A 134 10.83 1.88 4.74
CA LEU A 134 11.29 2.24 6.09
C LEU A 134 11.45 1.01 7.00
N LEU A 135 12.03 -0.05 6.45
CA LEU A 135 12.40 -1.26 7.19
C LEU A 135 13.92 -1.23 7.42
N PRO A 136 14.38 -1.19 8.68
CA PRO A 136 15.81 -1.19 8.97
C PRO A 136 16.44 -2.56 8.70
N PRO A 137 17.78 -2.63 8.47
CA PRO A 137 18.51 -3.88 8.40
C PRO A 137 18.46 -4.65 9.75
N PRO A 138 18.81 -5.97 9.77
CA PRO A 138 19.41 -6.74 8.69
C PRO A 138 18.38 -7.32 7.70
N TYR A 139 18.78 -7.45 6.42
CA TYR A 139 17.93 -8.03 5.38
C TYR A 139 18.25 -9.49 5.05
N GLY A 140 19.40 -9.99 5.49
CA GLY A 140 19.84 -11.37 5.38
C GLY A 140 19.51 -12.22 6.63
N PRO A 141 19.82 -13.51 6.58
CA PRO A 141 20.33 -14.23 5.40
C PRO A 141 19.27 -14.41 4.31
N VAL A 142 19.71 -14.55 3.04
CA VAL A 142 18.82 -14.88 1.93
C VAL A 142 18.47 -16.36 1.99
N VAL A 143 17.19 -16.69 1.95
CA VAL A 143 16.72 -18.07 1.86
C VAL A 143 16.91 -18.56 0.43
N PRO A 144 17.42 -19.78 0.22
CA PRO A 144 17.63 -20.35 -1.11
C PRO A 144 16.36 -20.33 -1.97
N ASP A 145 16.54 -20.07 -3.27
CA ASP A 145 15.46 -20.15 -4.25
C ASP A 145 14.76 -21.50 -4.24
N ASN A 146 13.52 -21.55 -4.65
CA ASN A 146 12.70 -22.76 -4.73
C ASN A 146 12.44 -23.43 -3.36
N THR A 147 12.55 -22.69 -2.27
CA THR A 147 12.29 -23.17 -0.91
C THR A 147 10.84 -22.87 -0.50
N VAL A 148 10.16 -23.87 0.07
CA VAL A 148 8.82 -23.70 0.68
C VAL A 148 8.89 -24.04 2.16
N ARG A 149 8.51 -23.10 3.02
CA ARG A 149 8.52 -23.23 4.49
C ARG A 149 7.16 -22.91 5.09
N ILE A 150 6.88 -23.49 6.25
CA ILE A 150 5.82 -23.03 7.17
C ILE A 150 6.53 -22.26 8.26
N GLU A 151 6.10 -21.03 8.50
CA GLU A 151 6.75 -20.10 9.42
C GLU A 151 5.71 -19.51 10.38
N PRO A 152 6.08 -19.21 11.64
CA PRO A 152 5.22 -18.42 12.52
C PRO A 152 5.01 -17.02 11.94
N VAL A 153 3.83 -16.47 12.16
CA VAL A 153 3.49 -15.11 11.69
C VAL A 153 4.19 -14.06 12.54
N ASP A 154 5.05 -13.26 11.90
CA ASP A 154 5.59 -12.05 12.52
C ASP A 154 4.76 -10.82 12.09
N ARG A 155 4.15 -10.15 13.08
CA ARG A 155 3.40 -8.91 12.92
C ARG A 155 4.12 -7.69 13.51
N THR A 156 5.29 -7.87 14.09
CA THR A 156 5.98 -6.82 14.87
C THR A 156 6.13 -5.52 14.08
N SER A 157 6.66 -5.61 12.86
CA SER A 157 6.85 -4.44 12.01
C SER A 157 5.52 -3.79 11.61
N VAL A 158 4.51 -4.57 11.23
CA VAL A 158 3.21 -4.04 10.80
C VAL A 158 2.44 -3.45 11.99
N ARG A 159 2.44 -4.11 13.14
CA ARG A 159 1.84 -3.59 14.38
C ARG A 159 2.50 -2.28 14.84
N GLY A 160 3.82 -2.19 14.74
CA GLY A 160 4.54 -0.94 15.03
C GLY A 160 4.09 0.20 14.11
N LEU A 161 3.74 -0.08 12.85
CA LEU A 161 3.30 0.92 11.88
C LEU A 161 1.82 1.29 12.02
N LEU A 162 0.95 0.31 12.14
CA LEU A 162 -0.51 0.47 12.00
C LEU A 162 -1.26 0.34 13.33
N GLY A 163 -0.59 -0.03 14.40
CA GLY A 163 -1.26 -0.44 15.65
C GLY A 163 -1.92 -1.82 15.52
N ALA A 164 -2.59 -2.27 16.58
CA ALA A 164 -3.28 -3.56 16.61
C ALA A 164 -4.48 -3.59 15.67
N ASP A 165 -5.36 -2.58 15.78
CA ASP A 165 -6.58 -2.47 14.97
C ASP A 165 -6.27 -2.33 13.48
N GLY A 166 -5.32 -1.46 13.12
CA GLY A 166 -4.89 -1.29 11.74
C GLY A 166 -4.26 -2.56 11.15
N THR A 167 -3.53 -3.35 11.97
CA THR A 167 -2.96 -4.64 11.53
C THR A 167 -4.05 -5.66 11.26
N ALA A 168 -5.01 -5.82 12.17
CA ALA A 168 -6.13 -6.74 12.00
C ALA A 168 -6.98 -6.35 10.79
N LEU A 169 -7.32 -5.07 10.64
CA LEU A 169 -8.04 -4.56 9.49
C LEU A 169 -7.31 -4.83 8.17
N ARG A 170 -5.99 -4.60 8.14
CA ARG A 170 -5.18 -4.88 6.94
C ARG A 170 -5.28 -6.35 6.51
N GLU A 171 -5.18 -7.29 7.45
CA GLU A 171 -5.31 -8.73 7.16
C GLU A 171 -6.70 -9.08 6.63
N ASP A 172 -7.76 -8.49 7.21
CA ASP A 172 -9.14 -8.69 6.75
C ASP A 172 -9.38 -8.09 5.35
N LEU A 173 -8.80 -6.91 5.06
CA LEU A 173 -8.86 -6.30 3.73
C LEU A 173 -8.16 -7.15 2.67
N LEU A 174 -6.98 -7.71 2.98
CA LEU A 174 -6.27 -8.60 2.07
C LEU A 174 -7.02 -9.90 1.82
N HIS A 175 -7.68 -10.45 2.84
CA HIS A 175 -8.58 -11.60 2.68
C HIS A 175 -9.75 -11.26 1.75
N THR A 176 -10.42 -10.13 1.98
CA THR A 176 -11.51 -9.63 1.12
C THR A 176 -11.08 -9.46 -0.34
N GLY A 177 -9.79 -9.22 -0.58
CA GLY A 177 -9.21 -9.04 -1.91
C GLY A 177 -8.91 -10.33 -2.69
N LEU A 178 -9.16 -11.53 -2.16
CA LEU A 178 -8.80 -12.78 -2.83
C LEU A 178 -9.51 -12.98 -4.18
N ASP A 179 -10.76 -12.58 -4.30
CA ASP A 179 -11.50 -12.69 -5.58
C ASP A 179 -10.92 -11.71 -6.61
N ALA A 180 -10.60 -10.48 -6.21
CA ALA A 180 -9.93 -9.52 -7.08
C ALA A 180 -8.54 -10.01 -7.53
N LEU A 181 -7.77 -10.65 -6.62
CA LEU A 181 -6.50 -11.29 -7.00
C LEU A 181 -6.70 -12.42 -8.01
N ARG A 182 -7.72 -13.26 -7.81
CA ARG A 182 -8.00 -14.40 -8.72
C ARG A 182 -8.35 -13.91 -10.12
N SER A 183 -9.27 -12.97 -10.23
CA SER A 183 -9.67 -12.43 -11.53
C SER A 183 -8.57 -11.60 -12.18
N GLY A 184 -7.84 -10.78 -11.41
CA GLY A 184 -6.68 -10.04 -11.91
C GLY A 184 -5.55 -10.95 -12.41
N ALA A 185 -5.21 -11.99 -11.65
CA ALA A 185 -4.23 -12.98 -12.07
C ALA A 185 -4.68 -13.77 -13.30
N GLY A 186 -5.98 -14.09 -13.41
CA GLY A 186 -6.58 -14.69 -14.60
C GLY A 186 -6.47 -13.79 -15.83
N PHE A 187 -6.82 -12.52 -15.68
CA PHE A 187 -6.65 -11.50 -16.74
C PHE A 187 -5.19 -11.41 -17.20
N LEU A 188 -4.24 -11.31 -16.28
CA LEU A 188 -2.82 -11.26 -16.63
C LEU A 188 -2.36 -12.48 -17.40
N GLY A 189 -2.75 -13.69 -16.95
CA GLY A 189 -2.41 -14.94 -17.64
C GLY A 189 -2.97 -15.02 -19.06
N GLY A 190 -4.21 -14.60 -19.26
CA GLY A 190 -4.83 -14.49 -20.59
C GLY A 190 -4.15 -13.49 -21.54
N HIS A 191 -3.30 -12.59 -20.99
CA HIS A 191 -2.56 -11.58 -21.75
C HIS A 191 -1.04 -11.75 -21.66
N GLY A 192 -0.56 -12.94 -21.27
CA GLY A 192 0.86 -13.32 -21.27
C GLY A 192 1.70 -12.59 -20.23
N ASP A 193 1.11 -12.13 -19.11
CA ASP A 193 1.78 -11.41 -18.02
C ASP A 193 2.61 -10.19 -18.47
N THR A 194 2.18 -9.53 -19.54
CA THR A 194 2.91 -8.40 -20.16
C THR A 194 2.84 -7.12 -19.33
N ASP A 195 3.82 -6.20 -19.51
CA ASP A 195 3.81 -4.87 -18.89
C ASP A 195 2.53 -4.09 -19.24
N ARG A 196 2.04 -4.23 -20.47
CA ARG A 196 0.79 -3.59 -20.91
C ARG A 196 -0.43 -4.13 -20.15
N ALA A 197 -0.48 -5.44 -19.92
CA ALA A 197 -1.56 -6.06 -19.16
C ALA A 197 -1.52 -5.62 -17.69
N ARG A 198 -0.32 -5.56 -17.08
CA ARG A 198 -0.17 -5.05 -15.70
C ARG A 198 -0.58 -3.59 -15.56
N LEU A 199 -0.19 -2.75 -16.52
CA LEU A 199 -0.60 -1.34 -16.52
C LEU A 199 -2.12 -1.21 -16.65
N ARG A 200 -2.76 -1.97 -17.55
CA ARG A 200 -4.23 -1.99 -17.69
C ARG A 200 -4.90 -2.45 -16.39
N LEU A 201 -4.41 -3.53 -15.78
CA LEU A 201 -4.90 -3.99 -14.49
C LEU A 201 -4.81 -2.88 -13.42
N ALA A 202 -3.66 -2.22 -13.32
CA ALA A 202 -3.45 -1.15 -12.35
C ALA A 202 -4.39 0.04 -12.59
N VAL A 203 -4.54 0.51 -13.83
CA VAL A 203 -5.46 1.61 -14.18
C VAL A 203 -6.90 1.24 -13.83
N SER A 204 -7.36 0.05 -14.21
CA SER A 204 -8.74 -0.41 -13.92
C SER A 204 -8.99 -0.54 -12.41
N ALA A 205 -8.06 -1.13 -11.66
CA ALA A 205 -8.18 -1.28 -10.22
C ALA A 205 -8.18 0.06 -9.48
N LEU A 206 -7.31 1.00 -9.87
CA LEU A 206 -7.29 2.36 -9.33
C LEU A 206 -8.57 3.13 -9.67
N ALA A 207 -9.05 3.05 -10.91
CA ALA A 207 -10.31 3.68 -11.31
C ALA A 207 -11.50 3.15 -10.49
N ALA A 208 -11.61 1.81 -10.37
CA ALA A 208 -12.65 1.17 -9.57
C ALA A 208 -12.59 1.59 -8.10
N HIS A 209 -11.37 1.70 -7.55
CA HIS A 209 -11.16 2.12 -6.17
C HIS A 209 -11.52 3.61 -5.95
N ALA A 210 -11.13 4.49 -6.86
CA ALA A 210 -11.51 5.90 -6.77
C ALA A 210 -13.04 6.08 -6.88
N CYS A 211 -13.71 5.32 -7.73
CA CYS A 211 -15.16 5.34 -7.85
C CYS A 211 -15.90 4.80 -6.61
N ALA A 212 -15.26 3.97 -5.79
CA ALA A 212 -15.82 3.46 -4.54
C ALA A 212 -15.79 4.47 -3.39
N HIS A 213 -15.04 5.57 -3.52
CA HIS A 213 -15.03 6.65 -2.54
C HIS A 213 -16.43 7.30 -2.44
N PRO A 214 -16.89 7.77 -1.23
CA PRO A 214 -18.18 8.44 -1.07
C PRO A 214 -18.38 9.63 -2.01
N GLY A 215 -17.32 10.38 -2.32
CA GLY A 215 -17.31 11.46 -3.32
C GLY A 215 -17.08 10.98 -4.75
N GLY A 216 -17.20 9.67 -5.03
CA GLY A 216 -16.93 9.08 -6.33
C GLY A 216 -15.51 9.33 -6.84
N LEU A 217 -15.34 9.31 -8.17
CA LEU A 217 -14.05 9.51 -8.82
C LEU A 217 -13.38 10.85 -8.44
N ALA A 218 -14.18 11.92 -8.31
CA ALA A 218 -13.70 13.25 -7.92
C ALA A 218 -13.10 13.27 -6.49
N GLY A 219 -13.68 12.53 -5.54
CA GLY A 219 -13.16 12.41 -4.18
C GLY A 219 -12.05 11.39 -4.03
N GLY A 220 -12.12 10.27 -4.78
CA GLY A 220 -11.25 9.13 -4.57
C GLY A 220 -9.84 9.23 -5.18
N HIS A 221 -9.60 10.17 -6.09
CA HIS A 221 -8.30 10.31 -6.76
C HIS A 221 -7.23 11.07 -5.94
N TRP A 222 -7.62 11.75 -4.86
CA TRP A 222 -6.72 12.61 -4.08
C TRP A 222 -5.51 11.88 -3.49
N SER A 223 -5.69 10.65 -3.03
CA SER A 223 -4.58 9.83 -2.54
C SER A 223 -3.55 9.53 -3.63
N TYR A 224 -4.01 9.41 -4.89
CA TYR A 224 -3.11 9.17 -6.03
C TYR A 224 -2.30 10.41 -6.36
N VAL A 225 -2.92 11.60 -6.34
CA VAL A 225 -2.21 12.88 -6.50
C VAL A 225 -1.14 13.03 -5.42
N SER A 226 -1.51 12.81 -4.15
CA SER A 226 -0.59 12.92 -3.03
C SER A 226 0.63 12.00 -3.19
N HIS A 227 0.41 10.72 -3.41
CA HIS A 227 1.49 9.75 -3.55
C HIS A 227 2.36 9.98 -4.78
N LEU A 228 1.74 10.34 -5.92
CA LEU A 228 2.43 10.62 -7.18
C LEU A 228 3.32 11.86 -7.06
N GLU A 229 2.78 12.95 -6.54
CA GLU A 229 3.49 14.22 -6.43
C GLU A 229 4.64 14.14 -5.40
N ASP A 230 4.46 13.36 -4.31
CA ASP A 230 5.55 13.12 -3.37
C ASP A 230 6.65 12.21 -3.97
N PHE A 231 6.26 11.16 -4.70
CA PHE A 231 7.19 10.30 -5.41
C PHE A 231 8.01 11.09 -6.44
N LEU A 232 7.35 11.84 -7.33
CA LEU A 232 8.06 12.61 -8.37
C LEU A 232 8.95 13.71 -7.77
N LEU A 233 8.60 14.28 -6.62
CA LEU A 233 9.46 15.27 -5.95
C LEU A 233 10.79 14.66 -5.47
N HIS A 234 10.76 13.42 -4.94
CA HIS A 234 11.93 12.81 -4.30
C HIS A 234 12.72 11.90 -5.23
N ASP A 235 12.03 11.20 -6.13
CA ASP A 235 12.61 10.15 -6.96
C ASP A 235 12.80 10.57 -8.44
N ASP A 236 12.38 11.82 -8.81
CA ASP A 236 12.54 12.38 -10.17
C ASP A 236 13.15 13.80 -10.15
N PRO A 237 14.37 13.96 -9.63
CA PRO A 237 15.00 15.30 -9.51
C PRO A 237 15.17 16.02 -10.84
N ASP A 238 15.34 15.27 -11.94
CA ASP A 238 15.55 15.79 -13.28
C ASP A 238 14.26 15.96 -14.10
N GLY A 239 13.09 15.58 -13.56
CA GLY A 239 11.81 15.63 -14.26
C GLY A 239 11.62 14.64 -15.41
N ARG A 240 12.51 13.65 -15.54
CA ARG A 240 12.50 12.68 -16.65
C ARG A 240 11.32 11.71 -16.56
N LEU A 241 11.00 11.25 -15.34
CA LEU A 241 9.86 10.36 -15.12
C LEU A 241 8.55 11.08 -15.36
N ARG A 242 8.40 12.31 -14.86
CA ARG A 242 7.24 13.17 -15.14
C ARG A 242 7.04 13.35 -16.63
N ALA A 243 8.10 13.73 -17.36
CA ALA A 243 8.03 13.87 -18.80
C ALA A 243 7.68 12.55 -19.53
N ALA A 244 8.15 11.40 -19.03
CA ALA A 244 7.79 10.11 -19.57
C ALA A 244 6.31 9.77 -19.30
N PHE A 245 5.79 10.07 -18.12
CA PHE A 245 4.39 9.87 -17.76
C PHE A 245 3.47 10.76 -18.59
N GLU A 246 3.82 12.04 -18.80
CA GLU A 246 3.06 12.94 -19.68
C GLU A 246 3.02 12.40 -21.12
N ARG A 247 4.14 11.95 -21.68
CA ARG A 247 4.14 11.33 -23.01
C ARG A 247 3.27 10.08 -23.11
N HIS A 248 3.13 9.31 -22.01
CA HIS A 248 2.19 8.20 -21.97
C HIS A 248 0.74 8.68 -21.94
N ALA A 249 0.45 9.70 -21.14
CA ALA A 249 -0.87 10.31 -21.07
C ALA A 249 -1.30 10.92 -22.43
N GLU A 250 -0.40 11.61 -23.12
CA GLU A 250 -0.65 12.15 -24.48
C GLU A 250 -1.01 11.05 -25.49
N ARG A 251 -0.34 9.90 -25.44
CA ARG A 251 -0.58 8.79 -26.38
C ARG A 251 -1.80 7.94 -26.07
N ALA A 252 -2.12 7.78 -24.78
CA ALA A 252 -3.14 6.85 -24.33
C ALA A 252 -4.34 7.53 -23.65
N GLY A 253 -4.33 8.86 -23.54
CA GLY A 253 -5.28 9.64 -22.74
C GLY A 253 -6.73 9.35 -23.06
N ASP A 254 -7.12 9.38 -24.35
CA ASP A 254 -8.48 9.09 -24.76
C ASP A 254 -8.92 7.66 -24.41
N THR A 255 -8.02 6.68 -24.63
CA THR A 255 -8.27 5.28 -24.28
C THR A 255 -8.43 5.09 -22.77
N VAL A 256 -7.56 5.76 -21.97
CA VAL A 256 -7.62 5.69 -20.51
C VAL A 256 -8.87 6.42 -20.01
N THR A 257 -9.18 7.59 -20.54
CA THR A 257 -10.40 8.35 -20.17
C THR A 257 -11.65 7.54 -20.48
N ALA A 258 -11.73 6.89 -21.64
CA ALA A 258 -12.85 6.00 -21.98
C ALA A 258 -12.92 4.79 -21.02
N LEU A 259 -11.77 4.19 -20.67
CA LEU A 259 -11.71 3.07 -19.72
C LEU A 259 -12.21 3.49 -18.32
N VAL A 260 -11.70 4.60 -17.79
CA VAL A 260 -12.09 5.12 -16.47
C VAL A 260 -13.56 5.52 -16.46
N GLY A 261 -14.03 6.19 -17.51
CA GLY A 261 -15.44 6.54 -17.70
C GLY A 261 -16.35 5.33 -17.73
N ARG A 262 -15.99 4.29 -18.48
CA ARG A 262 -16.72 3.03 -18.55
C ARG A 262 -16.86 2.37 -17.17
N ILE A 263 -15.76 2.32 -16.38
CA ILE A 263 -15.80 1.75 -15.02
C ILE A 263 -16.67 2.59 -14.10
N ARG A 264 -16.56 3.94 -14.16
CA ARG A 264 -17.39 4.86 -13.39
C ARG A 264 -18.88 4.65 -13.67
N ASP A 265 -19.24 4.46 -14.94
CA ASP A 265 -20.62 4.36 -15.40
C ASP A 265 -21.17 2.92 -15.28
N GLY A 266 -20.46 2.02 -14.62
CA GLY A 266 -20.91 0.64 -14.33
C GLY A 266 -20.66 -0.36 -15.46
N GLY A 267 -19.98 0.03 -16.54
CA GLY A 267 -19.64 -0.84 -17.69
C GLY A 267 -18.37 -1.68 -17.50
N ALA A 268 -17.96 -1.96 -16.25
CA ALA A 268 -16.79 -2.76 -15.96
C ALA A 268 -16.87 -4.19 -16.55
N GLU A 269 -15.75 -4.71 -17.04
CA GLU A 269 -15.61 -6.11 -17.44
C GLU A 269 -15.69 -7.05 -16.22
N ASP A 270 -15.89 -8.36 -16.41
CA ASP A 270 -16.09 -9.30 -15.31
C ASP A 270 -14.96 -9.25 -14.27
N TRP A 271 -13.73 -9.31 -14.73
CA TRP A 271 -12.57 -9.23 -13.84
C TRP A 271 -12.42 -7.85 -13.15
N GLU A 272 -12.82 -6.76 -13.81
CA GLU A 272 -12.84 -5.40 -13.23
C GLU A 272 -13.93 -5.26 -12.17
N ARG A 273 -15.06 -5.97 -12.33
CA ARG A 273 -16.15 -5.99 -11.33
C ARG A 273 -15.71 -6.55 -10.00
N ASP A 274 -14.80 -7.54 -9.99
CA ASP A 274 -14.26 -8.09 -8.73
C ASP A 274 -13.38 -7.07 -8.01
N TRP A 275 -12.58 -6.27 -8.73
CA TRP A 275 -11.83 -5.15 -8.14
C TRP A 275 -12.75 -4.05 -7.63
N ALA A 276 -13.83 -3.75 -8.33
CA ALA A 276 -14.83 -2.79 -7.87
C ALA A 276 -15.59 -3.31 -6.63
N ALA A 277 -15.92 -4.60 -6.60
CA ALA A 277 -16.55 -5.25 -5.46
C ALA A 277 -15.62 -5.26 -4.23
N PHE A 278 -14.33 -5.59 -4.43
CA PHE A 278 -13.31 -5.45 -3.38
C PHE A 278 -13.28 -4.03 -2.82
N SER A 279 -13.19 -3.03 -3.68
CA SER A 279 -13.08 -1.64 -3.26
C SER A 279 -14.28 -1.18 -2.43
N ARG A 280 -15.50 -1.50 -2.85
CA ARG A 280 -16.72 -1.19 -2.07
C ARG A 280 -16.75 -1.90 -0.71
N ARG A 281 -16.42 -3.21 -0.68
CA ARG A 281 -16.35 -3.96 0.59
C ARG A 281 -15.26 -3.42 1.51
N ALA A 282 -14.11 -3.03 0.95
CA ALA A 282 -13.02 -2.44 1.70
C ALA A 282 -13.45 -1.13 2.38
N TRP A 283 -14.12 -0.24 1.65
CA TRP A 283 -14.68 0.99 2.21
C TRP A 283 -15.70 0.71 3.32
N GLN A 284 -16.64 -0.18 3.09
CA GLN A 284 -17.64 -0.55 4.07
C GLN A 284 -17.00 -1.15 5.34
N LEU A 285 -16.17 -2.19 5.19
CA LEU A 285 -15.50 -2.86 6.31
C LEU A 285 -14.66 -1.87 7.14
N THR A 286 -13.90 -1.01 6.47
CA THR A 286 -13.04 -0.03 7.14
C THR A 286 -13.87 1.04 7.84
N GLY A 287 -14.93 1.52 7.21
CA GLY A 287 -15.87 2.49 7.79
C GLY A 287 -16.56 1.92 9.02
N ASP A 288 -17.06 0.69 8.96
CA ASP A 288 -17.71 0.01 10.08
C ASP A 288 -16.74 -0.19 11.27
N ARG A 289 -15.48 -0.60 10.99
CA ARG A 289 -14.45 -0.72 12.04
C ARG A 289 -14.11 0.62 12.68
N HIS A 290 -13.95 1.67 11.85
CA HIS A 290 -13.71 3.02 12.38
C HIS A 290 -14.88 3.54 13.21
N ALA A 291 -16.12 3.36 12.75
CA ALA A 291 -17.33 3.73 13.50
C ALA A 291 -17.47 2.95 14.83
N ALA A 292 -16.96 1.71 14.87
CA ALA A 292 -16.88 0.90 16.09
C ALA A 292 -15.72 1.30 17.03
N GLY A 293 -14.96 2.34 16.70
CA GLY A 293 -13.88 2.89 17.54
C GLY A 293 -12.49 2.29 17.28
N ALA A 294 -12.29 1.58 16.17
CA ALA A 294 -10.95 1.09 15.83
C ALA A 294 -9.99 2.27 15.54
N ASP A 295 -8.80 2.21 16.13
CA ASP A 295 -7.74 3.19 15.87
C ASP A 295 -7.08 2.91 14.52
N LEU A 296 -7.30 3.81 13.56
CA LEU A 296 -6.70 3.78 12.22
C LEU A 296 -5.56 4.78 12.03
N HIS A 297 -5.22 5.57 13.06
CA HIS A 297 -4.14 6.56 12.96
C HIS A 297 -2.76 5.91 12.92
N GLY A 298 -2.57 4.85 13.70
CA GLY A 298 -1.27 4.29 13.98
C GLY A 298 -0.42 5.20 14.88
N HIS A 299 0.84 4.85 15.09
CA HIS A 299 1.75 5.66 15.92
C HIS A 299 2.19 6.93 15.18
N PRO A 300 1.99 8.15 15.72
CA PRO A 300 2.18 9.41 15.00
C PRO A 300 3.63 9.67 14.57
N LEU A 301 4.61 9.15 15.31
CA LEU A 301 6.03 9.35 15.05
C LEU A 301 6.70 8.18 14.31
N VAL A 302 5.97 7.12 14.02
CA VAL A 302 6.54 5.85 13.52
C VAL A 302 7.33 6.02 12.22
N TYR A 303 6.88 6.85 11.31
CA TYR A 303 7.59 7.07 10.05
C TYR A 303 8.93 7.76 10.28
N ARG A 304 9.00 8.76 11.16
CA ARG A 304 10.24 9.45 11.55
C ARG A 304 11.21 8.48 12.21
N GLU A 305 10.74 7.71 13.18
CA GLU A 305 11.56 6.74 13.93
C GLU A 305 12.11 5.65 13.01
N ARG A 306 11.30 5.13 12.11
CA ARG A 306 11.73 4.13 11.12
C ARG A 306 12.73 4.71 10.13
N ALA A 307 12.47 5.91 9.61
CA ALA A 307 13.41 6.59 8.74
C ALA A 307 14.77 6.80 9.41
N ALA A 308 14.77 7.21 10.68
CA ALA A 308 16.01 7.29 11.47
C ALA A 308 16.72 5.94 11.60
N ALA A 309 15.95 4.86 11.83
CA ALA A 309 16.50 3.51 11.97
C ALA A 309 17.10 2.93 10.67
N THR A 310 16.70 3.43 9.49
CA THR A 310 17.33 3.04 8.22
C THR A 310 18.74 3.60 8.05
N GLY A 311 19.10 4.65 8.80
CA GLY A 311 20.36 5.37 8.62
C GLY A 311 20.44 6.25 7.36
N ASP A 312 19.35 6.39 6.62
CA ASP A 312 19.27 7.20 5.40
C ASP A 312 18.82 8.63 5.74
N ALA A 313 19.73 9.60 5.55
CA ALA A 313 19.46 11.01 5.88
C ALA A 313 18.35 11.62 5.02
N ALA A 314 18.23 11.23 3.75
CA ALA A 314 17.19 11.72 2.85
C ALA A 314 15.81 11.16 3.24
N ALA A 315 15.74 9.88 3.60
CA ALA A 315 14.53 9.29 4.15
C ALA A 315 14.14 9.96 5.48
N TYR A 316 15.11 10.23 6.36
CA TYR A 316 14.85 10.91 7.63
C TYR A 316 14.30 12.33 7.43
N GLU A 317 14.89 13.14 6.53
CA GLU A 317 14.35 14.45 6.17
C GLU A 317 12.93 14.37 5.63
N ARG A 318 12.69 13.44 4.69
CA ARG A 318 11.37 13.25 4.04
C ARG A 318 10.25 12.94 5.04
N TRP A 319 10.54 12.11 6.04
CA TRP A 319 9.54 11.59 6.98
C TRP A 319 9.51 12.30 8.34
N ASN A 320 10.37 13.28 8.55
CA ASN A 320 10.39 14.11 9.75
C ASN A 320 9.79 15.49 9.45
N GLN A 321 8.55 15.71 9.88
CA GLN A 321 7.84 16.97 9.61
C GLN A 321 8.49 18.20 10.27
N ASP A 322 9.30 18.01 11.31
CA ASP A 322 9.97 19.09 12.02
C ASP A 322 11.12 19.71 11.21
N ILE A 323 11.73 18.92 10.32
CA ILE A 323 12.89 19.36 9.51
C ILE A 323 12.64 19.28 8.01
N ARG A 324 11.52 18.72 7.58
CA ARG A 324 11.19 18.58 6.16
C ARG A 324 11.03 19.95 5.50
N THR A 325 11.87 20.20 4.49
CA THR A 325 11.87 21.48 3.75
C THR A 325 11.27 21.33 2.35
N ARG A 326 11.27 20.10 1.79
CA ARG A 326 10.83 19.83 0.43
C ARG A 326 9.40 19.32 0.40
N TYR A 327 8.51 20.08 -0.22
CA TYR A 327 7.11 19.73 -0.45
C TYR A 327 6.76 19.89 -1.92
N SER A 328 6.00 18.94 -2.48
CA SER A 328 5.45 19.07 -3.83
C SER A 328 4.44 20.23 -3.90
N GLU A 329 4.09 20.66 -5.11
CA GLU A 329 3.04 21.68 -5.32
C GLU A 329 1.75 21.29 -4.58
N PHE A 330 1.30 20.05 -4.77
CA PHE A 330 0.11 19.53 -4.11
C PHE A 330 0.18 19.67 -2.59
N HIS A 331 1.27 19.25 -1.96
CA HIS A 331 1.41 19.31 -0.50
C HIS A 331 1.56 20.73 0.03
N ARG A 332 2.14 21.65 -0.75
CA ARG A 332 2.16 23.08 -0.38
C ARG A 332 0.77 23.70 -0.40
N LEU A 333 -0.01 23.43 -1.45
CA LEU A 333 -1.39 23.90 -1.54
C LEU A 333 -2.28 23.27 -0.45
N LEU A 334 -2.11 21.97 -0.21
CA LEU A 334 -2.84 21.26 0.84
C LEU A 334 -2.60 21.86 2.22
N ARG A 335 -1.34 22.19 2.56
CA ARG A 335 -1.01 22.85 3.84
C ARG A 335 -1.59 24.26 3.97
N ARG A 336 -1.78 24.96 2.87
CA ARG A 336 -2.50 26.26 2.87
C ARG A 336 -4.01 26.07 3.03
N ALA A 337 -4.57 25.03 2.41
CA ALA A 337 -5.98 24.69 2.51
C ALA A 337 -6.38 24.14 3.90
N ASP A 338 -5.43 23.50 4.59
CA ASP A 338 -5.62 22.90 5.92
C ASP A 338 -4.43 23.25 6.85
N PRO A 339 -4.33 24.49 7.30
CA PRO A 339 -3.20 24.96 8.11
C PRO A 339 -3.12 24.29 9.49
N GLU A 340 -4.25 23.85 10.01
CA GLU A 340 -4.34 23.16 11.33
C GLU A 340 -4.11 21.64 11.22
N GLY A 341 -4.06 21.08 10.01
CA GLY A 341 -3.85 19.65 9.80
C GLY A 341 -5.06 18.79 10.19
N GLY A 342 -6.25 19.35 10.23
CA GLY A 342 -7.48 18.64 10.61
C GLY A 342 -7.85 17.50 9.67
N MET A 343 -7.44 17.59 8.41
CA MET A 343 -7.71 16.57 7.40
C MET A 343 -7.15 15.19 7.79
N TRP A 344 -5.99 15.13 8.45
CA TRP A 344 -5.33 13.88 8.84
C TRP A 344 -6.13 13.04 9.85
N SER A 345 -7.08 13.66 10.54
CA SER A 345 -7.95 13.02 11.51
C SER A 345 -9.36 12.74 10.98
N ARG A 346 -9.66 13.14 9.74
CA ARG A 346 -10.99 12.93 9.16
C ARG A 346 -11.26 11.46 8.87
N PRO A 347 -12.49 10.97 9.15
CA PRO A 347 -12.86 9.58 8.89
C PRO A 347 -12.65 9.15 7.43
N ASP A 348 -13.04 10.00 6.47
CA ASP A 348 -12.90 9.73 5.04
C ASP A 348 -11.42 9.58 4.62
N TYR A 349 -10.53 10.39 5.19
CA TYR A 349 -9.08 10.25 4.96
C TYR A 349 -8.53 8.95 5.55
N LEU A 350 -8.86 8.62 6.81
CA LEU A 350 -8.35 7.42 7.48
C LEU A 350 -8.83 6.14 6.80
N VAL A 351 -10.11 6.08 6.47
CA VAL A 351 -10.72 4.98 5.73
C VAL A 351 -10.07 4.86 4.35
N GLY A 352 -9.99 5.95 3.59
CA GLY A 352 -9.39 5.98 2.26
C GLY A 352 -7.94 5.52 2.26
N ARG A 353 -7.14 5.98 3.24
CA ARG A 353 -5.73 5.58 3.41
C ARG A 353 -5.59 4.07 3.63
N ALA A 354 -6.38 3.49 4.51
CA ALA A 354 -6.34 2.05 4.79
C ALA A 354 -6.71 1.22 3.55
N CYS A 355 -7.79 1.60 2.86
CA CYS A 355 -8.26 0.94 1.65
C CYS A 355 -7.26 1.06 0.49
N THR A 356 -6.67 2.24 0.26
CA THR A 356 -5.66 2.48 -0.77
C THR A 356 -4.39 1.65 -0.50
N ASN A 357 -3.95 1.55 0.75
CA ASN A 357 -2.81 0.73 1.13
C ASN A 357 -3.06 -0.76 0.87
N ALA A 358 -4.26 -1.26 1.17
CA ALA A 358 -4.63 -2.64 0.85
C ALA A 358 -4.65 -2.90 -0.66
N LEU A 359 -5.25 -1.99 -1.45
CA LEU A 359 -5.24 -2.06 -2.91
C LEU A 359 -3.81 -2.15 -3.46
N TYR A 360 -2.89 -1.31 -2.98
CA TYR A 360 -1.50 -1.32 -3.43
C TYR A 360 -0.80 -2.64 -3.13
N ARG A 361 -1.09 -3.27 -1.99
CA ARG A 361 -0.57 -4.61 -1.66
C ARG A 361 -1.11 -5.68 -2.61
N LEU A 362 -2.39 -5.66 -2.95
CA LEU A 362 -2.97 -6.59 -3.93
C LEU A 362 -2.36 -6.41 -5.32
N LEU A 363 -2.17 -5.17 -5.78
CA LEU A 363 -1.49 -4.88 -7.04
C LEU A 363 -0.04 -5.41 -7.05
N THR A 364 0.68 -5.29 -5.93
CA THR A 364 2.04 -5.83 -5.79
C THR A 364 2.06 -7.36 -5.90
N VAL A 365 1.05 -8.06 -5.36
CA VAL A 365 0.88 -9.52 -5.52
C VAL A 365 0.67 -9.89 -7.00
N CYS A 366 0.00 -9.04 -7.76
CA CYS A 366 -0.20 -9.18 -9.22
C CYS A 366 1.02 -8.70 -10.05
N ASP A 367 2.22 -8.65 -9.49
CA ASP A 367 3.46 -8.21 -10.16
C ASP A 367 3.46 -6.76 -10.67
N VAL A 368 2.49 -5.92 -10.26
CA VAL A 368 2.51 -4.49 -10.58
C VAL A 368 3.64 -3.83 -9.82
N ARG A 369 4.63 -3.33 -10.56
CA ARG A 369 5.81 -2.66 -10.00
C ARG A 369 5.46 -1.25 -9.50
N PRO A 370 6.21 -0.70 -8.53
CA PRO A 370 5.97 0.66 -8.03
C PRO A 370 5.85 1.70 -9.15
N LEU A 371 6.76 1.68 -10.13
CA LEU A 371 6.74 2.62 -11.26
C LEU A 371 5.49 2.47 -12.14
N GLU A 372 5.05 1.23 -12.41
CA GLU A 372 3.80 0.96 -13.14
C GLU A 372 2.57 1.48 -12.38
N ARG A 373 2.57 1.35 -11.05
CA ARG A 373 1.51 1.88 -10.20
C ARG A 373 1.46 3.40 -10.22
N TYR A 374 2.61 4.10 -10.18
CA TYR A 374 2.66 5.56 -10.29
C TYR A 374 2.24 6.05 -11.66
N LEU A 375 2.65 5.37 -12.73
CA LEU A 375 2.16 5.66 -14.08
C LEU A 375 0.64 5.46 -14.18
N ALA A 376 0.10 4.38 -13.64
CA ALA A 376 -1.34 4.14 -13.61
C ALA A 376 -2.09 5.22 -12.81
N ALA A 377 -1.55 5.64 -11.65
CA ALA A 377 -2.09 6.73 -10.86
C ALA A 377 -2.08 8.06 -11.65
N HIS A 378 -0.98 8.37 -12.34
CA HIS A 378 -0.88 9.55 -13.22
C HIS A 378 -1.94 9.53 -14.30
N LEU A 379 -2.11 8.40 -14.99
CA LEU A 379 -3.11 8.24 -16.06
C LEU A 379 -4.55 8.42 -15.55
N VAL A 380 -4.87 7.85 -14.39
CA VAL A 380 -6.19 8.03 -13.75
C VAL A 380 -6.40 9.50 -13.36
N VAL A 381 -5.43 10.13 -12.70
CA VAL A 381 -5.51 11.55 -12.30
C VAL A 381 -5.72 12.45 -13.51
N ARG A 382 -5.05 12.18 -14.63
CA ARG A 382 -5.21 12.94 -15.89
C ARG A 382 -6.59 12.78 -16.54
N ALA A 383 -7.27 11.65 -16.30
CA ALA A 383 -8.63 11.42 -16.82
C ALA A 383 -9.72 12.12 -15.99
N VAL A 384 -9.47 12.42 -14.70
CA VAL A 384 -10.48 12.97 -13.79
C VAL A 384 -11.11 14.27 -14.29
N PRO A 385 -10.37 15.32 -14.72
CA PRO A 385 -10.96 16.57 -15.14
C PRO A 385 -11.95 16.43 -16.31
N ALA A 386 -11.62 15.60 -17.30
CA ALA A 386 -12.48 15.35 -18.45
C ALA A 386 -13.78 14.61 -18.07
N LEU A 387 -13.75 13.82 -17.01
CA LEU A 387 -14.87 12.98 -16.58
C LEU A 387 -15.76 13.63 -15.52
N THR A 388 -15.20 14.51 -14.70
CA THR A 388 -15.89 15.07 -13.52
C THR A 388 -15.98 16.59 -13.53
N GLY A 389 -15.21 17.26 -14.38
CA GLY A 389 -15.02 18.70 -14.33
C GLY A 389 -14.13 19.20 -13.18
N CYS A 390 -13.62 18.28 -12.34
CA CYS A 390 -12.83 18.59 -11.15
C CYS A 390 -11.33 18.54 -11.47
N ASP A 391 -10.62 19.62 -11.17
CA ASP A 391 -9.14 19.67 -11.19
C ASP A 391 -8.65 19.98 -9.79
N TRP A 392 -7.73 19.20 -9.27
CA TRP A 392 -7.28 19.30 -7.89
C TRP A 392 -6.62 20.66 -7.56
N ARG A 393 -5.98 21.32 -8.54
CA ARG A 393 -5.41 22.67 -8.33
C ARG A 393 -6.50 23.70 -8.14
N THR A 394 -7.51 23.63 -8.99
CA THR A 394 -8.68 24.53 -8.92
C THR A 394 -9.45 24.31 -7.61
N GLU A 395 -9.65 23.06 -7.20
CA GLU A 395 -10.36 22.74 -5.95
C GLU A 395 -9.58 23.21 -4.72
N LEU A 396 -8.26 22.96 -4.65
CA LEU A 396 -7.43 23.46 -3.55
C LEU A 396 -7.37 24.99 -3.54
N GLY A 397 -7.29 25.63 -4.72
CA GLY A 397 -7.36 27.09 -4.83
C GLY A 397 -8.63 27.66 -4.20
N ALA A 398 -9.78 27.10 -4.55
CA ALA A 398 -11.07 27.55 -3.99
C ALA A 398 -11.16 27.35 -2.46
N VAL A 399 -10.60 26.25 -1.94
CA VAL A 399 -10.54 26.02 -0.47
C VAL A 399 -9.63 27.04 0.20
N ILE A 400 -8.46 27.31 -0.39
CA ILE A 400 -7.50 28.30 0.13
C ILE A 400 -8.14 29.68 0.19
N ASP A 401 -8.79 30.13 -0.89
CA ASP A 401 -9.47 31.43 -0.93
C ASP A 401 -10.55 31.52 0.17
N ALA A 402 -11.28 30.44 0.41
CA ALA A 402 -12.29 30.38 1.47
C ALA A 402 -11.68 30.39 2.90
N VAL A 403 -10.51 29.81 3.10
CA VAL A 403 -9.78 29.83 4.38
C VAL A 403 -9.21 31.24 4.63
N GLU A 404 -8.53 31.82 3.64
CA GLU A 404 -7.92 33.16 3.74
C GLU A 404 -8.96 34.28 3.91
N ALA A 405 -10.17 34.11 3.40
CA ALA A 405 -11.28 35.06 3.60
C ALA A 405 -11.86 35.03 5.03
N ARG A 406 -11.53 34.05 5.86
CA ARG A 406 -12.01 33.90 7.26
C ARG A 406 -10.98 34.40 8.29
N THR A 407 -9.73 34.58 7.87
CA THR A 407 -8.62 35.08 8.71
C THR A 407 -8.42 36.57 8.52
#